data_14e6750ca19f8f8fe1f2c2390d2dc6ef
#
_entry.id   14e6750ca19f8f8fe1f2c2390d2dc6ef
#
_cell.length_a   1.000
_cell.length_b   1.000
_cell.length_c   1.000
_cell.angle_alpha   90.00
_cell.angle_beta   90.00
_cell.angle_gamma   90.00
#
_symmetry.space_group_name_H-M   'P 1'
#
loop_
_entity.id
_entity.type
_entity.pdbx_description
1 polymer ?
#
loop_
_entity_poly.entity_id
_entity_poly.type
_entity_poly.pdbx_seq_one_letter_code
_entity_poly.pdbx_strand_id
1 'polypeptide(L)'
;MVTEEEVLKAIEDVVDPETQITVMEMNLIDGIELKPDGIVKVKFHATTPLCPPQYAYSMALDMKDRISSMEGVKKAVVVLIDHYLSPEINQAVNGPDWKPEGPDEAGPA
;
A
#
# COMPACT_ATOMS: atom_id res chain seq x y z
N MET A 1 -14.21 -13.00 -9.23
CA MET A 1 -12.89 -12.45 -9.53
C MET A 1 -12.79 -11.01 -9.02
N VAL A 2 -11.71 -10.68 -8.37
CA VAL A 2 -11.52 -9.33 -7.81
C VAL A 2 -11.19 -8.35 -8.92
N THR A 3 -11.80 -7.15 -8.87
CA THR A 3 -11.53 -6.10 -9.84
C THR A 3 -10.80 -4.93 -9.17
N GLU A 4 -10.17 -4.11 -9.99
CA GLU A 4 -9.49 -2.90 -9.51
C GLU A 4 -10.45 -1.96 -8.80
N GLU A 5 -11.66 -1.80 -9.32
CA GLU A 5 -12.70 -1.00 -8.69
C GLU A 5 -13.04 -1.48 -7.29
N GLU A 6 -13.18 -2.80 -7.13
CA GLU A 6 -13.47 -3.38 -5.81
C GLU A 6 -12.34 -3.12 -4.83
N VAL A 7 -11.09 -3.20 -5.28
CA VAL A 7 -9.93 -2.90 -4.44
C VAL A 7 -9.93 -1.43 -4.02
N LEU A 8 -10.16 -0.52 -4.96
CA LEU A 8 -10.23 0.91 -4.66
C LEU A 8 -11.33 1.21 -3.65
N LYS A 9 -12.49 0.59 -3.82
CA LYS A 9 -13.60 0.78 -2.90
C LYS A 9 -13.26 0.30 -1.50
N ALA A 10 -12.54 -0.80 -1.38
CA ALA A 10 -12.16 -1.36 -0.09
C ALA A 10 -11.22 -0.43 0.69
N ILE A 11 -10.40 0.36 0.00
CA ILE A 11 -9.41 1.22 0.64
C ILE A 11 -9.76 2.72 0.59
N GLU A 12 -10.90 3.08 0.02
CA GLU A 12 -11.26 4.50 -0.17
C GLU A 12 -11.37 5.28 1.13
N ASP A 13 -11.69 4.60 2.25
CA ASP A 13 -11.85 5.23 3.55
C ASP A 13 -10.58 5.25 4.40
N VAL A 14 -9.48 4.73 3.90
CA VAL A 14 -8.22 4.75 4.63
C VAL A 14 -7.75 6.20 4.74
N VAL A 15 -7.46 6.64 5.95
CA VAL A 15 -7.04 8.03 6.20
C VAL A 15 -5.58 8.10 6.63
N ASP A 16 -4.95 9.22 6.28
CA ASP A 16 -3.66 9.57 6.85
C ASP A 16 -3.91 10.00 8.30
N PRO A 17 -3.30 9.34 9.30
CA PRO A 17 -3.52 9.71 10.70
C PRO A 17 -3.11 11.14 11.03
N GLU A 18 -2.19 11.71 10.27
CA GLU A 18 -1.70 13.07 10.52
C GLU A 18 -2.69 14.11 10.05
N THR A 19 -3.29 13.94 8.88
CA THR A 19 -4.17 14.94 8.26
C THR A 19 -5.65 14.63 8.42
N GLN A 20 -6.00 13.37 8.70
CA GLN A 20 -7.38 12.88 8.74
C GLN A 20 -8.07 12.96 7.37
N ILE A 21 -7.29 13.02 6.31
CA ILE A 21 -7.79 13.05 4.93
C ILE A 21 -7.55 11.68 4.31
N THR A 22 -8.49 11.23 3.46
CA THR A 22 -8.39 9.89 2.87
C THR A 22 -7.28 9.81 1.83
N VAL A 23 -6.75 8.60 1.65
CA VAL A 23 -5.73 8.34 0.62
C VAL A 23 -6.26 8.65 -0.79
N MET A 24 -7.57 8.50 -1.01
CA MET A 24 -8.17 8.82 -2.30
C MET A 24 -8.23 10.31 -2.55
N GLU A 25 -8.63 11.09 -1.54
CA GLU A 25 -8.67 12.55 -1.68
C GLU A 25 -7.29 13.15 -1.90
N MET A 26 -6.27 12.58 -1.29
CA MET A 26 -4.90 13.06 -1.44
C MET A 26 -4.19 12.46 -2.65
N ASN A 27 -4.87 11.59 -3.38
CA ASN A 27 -4.32 10.95 -4.59
C ASN A 27 -3.01 10.19 -4.30
N LEU A 28 -3.01 9.41 -3.24
CA LEU A 28 -1.82 8.70 -2.80
C LEU A 28 -1.66 7.31 -3.44
N ILE A 29 -2.69 6.81 -4.11
CA ILE A 29 -2.64 5.48 -4.73
C ILE A 29 -2.02 5.58 -6.12
N ASP A 30 -0.89 4.92 -6.31
CA ASP A 30 -0.11 4.98 -7.55
C ASP A 30 -0.42 3.86 -8.53
N GLY A 31 -0.88 2.73 -8.05
CA GLY A 31 -1.20 1.62 -8.93
C GLY A 31 -1.79 0.42 -8.20
N ILE A 32 -2.56 -0.35 -8.92
CA ILE A 32 -3.14 -1.59 -8.43
C ILE A 32 -2.85 -2.66 -9.47
N GLU A 33 -2.25 -3.76 -9.03
CA GLU A 33 -1.96 -4.90 -9.89
C GLU A 33 -2.74 -6.11 -9.39
N LEU A 34 -3.50 -6.71 -10.29
CA LEU A 34 -4.23 -7.95 -10.02
C LEU A 34 -3.45 -9.08 -10.64
N LYS A 35 -2.78 -9.86 -9.80
CA LYS A 35 -1.94 -10.96 -10.27
C LYS A 35 -2.71 -12.28 -10.24
N PRO A 36 -2.23 -13.31 -10.96
CA PRO A 36 -2.84 -14.63 -10.88
C PRO A 36 -2.89 -15.15 -9.45
N ASP A 37 -3.77 -16.12 -9.21
CA ASP A 37 -3.91 -16.81 -7.92
C ASP A 37 -4.43 -15.93 -6.78
N GLY A 38 -5.14 -14.85 -7.11
CA GLY A 38 -5.77 -14.03 -6.08
C GLY A 38 -4.81 -13.10 -5.35
N ILE A 39 -3.69 -12.77 -5.94
CA ILE A 39 -2.72 -11.83 -5.37
C ILE A 39 -3.06 -10.42 -5.84
N VAL A 40 -3.22 -9.50 -4.89
CA VAL A 40 -3.51 -8.09 -5.16
C VAL A 40 -2.35 -7.25 -4.62
N LYS A 41 -1.76 -6.43 -5.49
CA LYS A 41 -0.67 -5.55 -5.10
C LYS A 41 -1.12 -4.09 -5.28
N VAL A 42 -0.90 -3.28 -4.25
CA VAL A 42 -1.21 -1.85 -4.29
C VAL A 42 0.08 -1.07 -4.02
N LYS A 43 0.36 -0.10 -4.88
CA LYS A 43 1.49 0.84 -4.66
C LYS A 43 0.92 2.19 -4.27
N PHE A 44 1.52 2.81 -3.28
CA PHE A 44 1.09 4.13 -2.82
C PHE A 44 2.30 4.94 -2.36
N HIS A 45 2.11 6.26 -2.25
CA HIS A 45 3.14 7.13 -1.68
C HIS A 45 2.52 7.91 -0.52
N ALA A 46 3.37 8.40 0.38
CA ALA A 46 2.96 9.26 1.47
C ALA A 46 2.91 10.71 0.99
N THR A 47 2.44 11.61 1.84
CA THR A 47 2.32 13.04 1.47
C THR A 47 3.67 13.67 1.14
N THR A 48 4.74 13.20 1.78
CA THR A 48 6.11 13.61 1.44
C THR A 48 7.03 12.39 1.59
N PRO A 49 8.22 12.42 0.95
CA PRO A 49 9.21 11.36 1.16
C PRO A 49 9.72 11.26 2.59
N LEU A 50 9.50 12.29 3.39
CA LEU A 50 9.94 12.37 4.79
C LEU A 50 8.80 12.22 5.79
N CYS A 51 7.62 11.76 5.35
CA CYS A 51 6.49 11.50 6.22
C CYS A 51 6.93 10.59 7.39
N PRO A 52 6.52 10.88 8.64
CA PRO A 52 6.90 10.02 9.75
C PRO A 52 6.55 8.56 9.48
N PRO A 53 7.49 7.64 9.70
CA PRO A 53 7.29 6.23 9.31
C PRO A 53 6.05 5.58 9.92
N GLN A 54 5.69 5.94 11.13
CA GLN A 54 4.52 5.36 11.79
C GLN A 54 3.23 5.67 11.05
N TYR A 55 3.11 6.83 10.41
CA TYR A 55 1.91 7.18 9.66
C TYR A 55 1.83 6.40 8.34
N ALA A 56 2.95 6.31 7.62
CA ALA A 56 3.00 5.53 6.39
C ALA A 56 2.75 4.05 6.67
N TYR A 57 3.34 3.52 7.74
CA TYR A 57 3.15 2.13 8.15
C TYR A 57 1.68 1.87 8.51
N SER A 58 1.06 2.77 9.26
CA SER A 58 -0.35 2.66 9.66
C SER A 58 -1.27 2.60 8.45
N MET A 59 -1.06 3.50 7.48
CA MET A 59 -1.86 3.49 6.25
C MET A 59 -1.68 2.19 5.47
N ALA A 60 -0.44 1.71 5.35
CA ALA A 60 -0.14 0.48 4.63
C ALA A 60 -0.80 -0.73 5.28
N LEU A 61 -0.74 -0.84 6.61
CA LEU A 61 -1.38 -1.93 7.33
C LEU A 61 -2.89 -1.91 7.18
N ASP A 62 -3.50 -0.74 7.28
CA ASP A 62 -4.95 -0.61 7.14
C ASP A 62 -5.38 -1.05 5.74
N MET A 63 -4.68 -0.59 4.71
CA MET A 63 -4.97 -1.02 3.34
C MET A 63 -4.81 -2.53 3.17
N LYS A 64 -3.73 -3.08 3.72
CA LYS A 64 -3.46 -4.52 3.61
C LYS A 64 -4.55 -5.34 4.31
N ASP A 65 -4.98 -4.92 5.49
CA ASP A 65 -6.03 -5.63 6.23
C ASP A 65 -7.35 -5.61 5.47
N ARG A 66 -7.72 -4.46 4.90
CA ARG A 66 -8.96 -4.33 4.15
C ARG A 66 -8.96 -5.19 2.89
N ILE A 67 -7.86 -5.17 2.16
CA ILE A 67 -7.74 -5.97 0.93
C ILE A 67 -7.70 -7.46 1.25
N SER A 68 -6.96 -7.84 2.30
CA SER A 68 -6.86 -9.24 2.70
C SER A 68 -8.20 -9.83 3.12
N SER A 69 -9.13 -8.98 3.57
CA SER A 69 -10.46 -9.41 3.99
C SER A 69 -11.44 -9.55 2.83
N MET A 70 -11.05 -9.16 1.63
CA MET A 70 -11.93 -9.25 0.46
C MET A 70 -12.06 -10.69 -0.01
N GLU A 71 -13.30 -11.04 -0.40
CA GLU A 71 -13.53 -12.35 -1.01
C GLU A 71 -12.75 -12.48 -2.32
N GLY A 72 -12.08 -13.61 -2.50
CA GLY A 72 -11.30 -13.86 -3.71
C GLY A 72 -9.84 -13.42 -3.61
N VAL A 73 -9.46 -12.70 -2.57
CA VAL A 73 -8.07 -12.29 -2.36
C VAL A 73 -7.37 -13.30 -1.46
N LYS A 74 -6.33 -13.93 -1.99
CA LYS A 74 -5.52 -14.90 -1.24
C LYS A 74 -4.34 -14.23 -0.56
N LYS A 75 -3.81 -13.15 -1.16
CA LYS A 75 -2.67 -12.43 -0.61
C LYS A 75 -2.75 -10.97 -1.03
N ALA A 76 -2.56 -10.07 -0.08
CA ALA A 76 -2.46 -8.65 -0.34
C ALA A 76 -1.02 -8.21 -0.11
N VAL A 77 -0.49 -7.42 -1.05
CA VAL A 77 0.84 -6.82 -0.94
C VAL A 77 0.65 -5.32 -1.09
N VAL A 78 1.05 -4.55 -0.09
CA VAL A 78 0.94 -3.10 -0.12
C VAL A 78 2.34 -2.51 -0.06
N VAL A 79 2.70 -1.70 -1.05
CA VAL A 79 4.06 -1.21 -1.22
C VAL A 79 4.06 0.31 -1.18
N LEU A 80 4.88 0.85 -0.29
CA LEU A 80 5.14 2.29 -0.18
C LEU A 80 6.30 2.63 -1.12
N ILE A 81 6.12 3.65 -1.95
CA ILE A 81 7.17 4.13 -2.84
C ILE A 81 7.54 5.57 -2.50
N ASP A 82 8.67 6.03 -2.99
CA ASP A 82 9.15 7.42 -2.82
C ASP A 82 9.24 7.87 -1.36
N HIS A 83 9.71 6.98 -0.48
CA HIS A 83 9.90 7.30 0.93
C HIS A 83 11.29 6.84 1.36
N TYR A 84 11.96 7.61 2.21
CA TYR A 84 13.33 7.31 2.62
C TYR A 84 13.47 5.98 3.37
N LEU A 85 12.36 5.47 3.94
CA LEU A 85 12.34 4.17 4.63
C LEU A 85 11.46 3.15 3.93
N SER A 86 11.21 3.31 2.60
CA SER A 86 10.35 2.38 1.86
C SER A 86 10.70 0.92 2.04
N PRO A 87 11.98 0.50 1.90
CA PRO A 87 12.29 -0.92 2.04
C PRO A 87 11.95 -1.48 3.42
N GLU A 88 12.27 -0.73 4.46
CA GLU A 88 12.03 -1.17 5.85
C GLU A 88 10.54 -1.27 6.15
N ILE A 89 9.77 -0.25 5.73
CA ILE A 89 8.31 -0.24 5.94
C ILE A 89 7.67 -1.38 5.16
N ASN A 90 8.08 -1.57 3.91
CA ASN A 90 7.50 -2.62 3.07
C ASN A 90 7.76 -4.01 3.63
N GLN A 91 8.95 -4.25 4.18
CA GLN A 91 9.23 -5.52 4.82
C GLN A 91 8.42 -5.71 6.10
N ALA A 92 8.23 -4.65 6.87
CA ALA A 92 7.41 -4.71 8.08
C ALA A 92 5.95 -5.03 7.75
N VAL A 93 5.43 -4.47 6.65
CA VAL A 93 4.04 -4.67 6.24
C VAL A 93 3.84 -6.04 5.58
N ASN A 94 4.76 -6.44 4.71
CA ASN A 94 4.57 -7.61 3.84
C ASN A 94 5.35 -8.85 4.27
N GLY A 95 6.16 -8.73 5.32
CA GLY A 95 6.95 -9.85 5.83
C GLY A 95 8.40 -9.81 5.36
N PRO A 96 9.28 -10.58 6.03
CA PRO A 96 10.71 -10.53 5.76
C PRO A 96 11.10 -11.04 4.37
N ASP A 97 10.22 -11.80 3.73
CA ASP A 97 10.47 -12.32 2.38
C ASP A 97 10.16 -11.33 1.27
N TRP A 98 9.55 -10.19 1.60
CA TRP A 98 9.24 -9.19 0.59
C TRP A 98 10.51 -8.62 -0.03
N LYS A 99 10.49 -8.46 -1.37
CA LYS A 99 11.60 -7.85 -2.12
C LYS A 99 11.03 -6.87 -3.14
N PRO A 100 11.73 -5.75 -3.39
CA PRO A 100 11.27 -4.80 -4.41
C PRO A 100 11.31 -5.42 -5.79
N GLU A 101 10.30 -5.10 -6.61
CA GLU A 101 10.21 -5.58 -7.99
C GLU A 101 10.82 -4.57 -8.97
N GLY A 102 11.06 -3.33 -8.51
CA GLY A 102 11.64 -2.28 -9.34
C GLY A 102 12.30 -1.20 -8.50
N PRO A 103 13.00 -0.23 -9.15
CA PRO A 103 13.73 0.83 -8.44
C PRO A 103 12.83 1.69 -7.55
N ASP A 104 11.58 1.94 -7.96
CA ASP A 104 10.63 2.74 -7.19
C ASP A 104 10.26 2.07 -5.87
N GLU A 105 10.23 0.73 -5.84
CA GLU A 105 9.89 -0.01 -4.63
C GLU A 105 11.08 -0.15 -3.68
N ALA A 106 12.29 0.05 -4.17
CA ALA A 106 13.50 0.02 -3.35
C ALA A 106 13.71 1.31 -2.56
N GLY A 107 12.90 2.34 -2.86
CA GLY A 107 13.03 3.65 -2.23
C GLY A 107 13.87 4.61 -3.05
N PRO A 108 13.93 5.89 -2.62
CA PRO A 108 14.73 6.88 -3.36
C PRO A 108 16.20 6.54 -3.30
N ALA A 109 16.90 6.85 -4.40
CA ALA A 109 18.32 6.58 -4.51
C ALA A 109 19.14 7.51 -3.59
#